data_d8058b34fe6bb3cad29c82e7f984c884
#
_entry.id   d8058b34fe6bb3cad29c82e7f984c884
#
_cell.length_a   1.000
_cell.length_b   1.000
_cell.length_c   1.000
_cell.angle_alpha   90.00
_cell.angle_beta   90.00
_cell.angle_gamma   90.00
#
_symmetry.space_group_name_H-M   'P 1'
#
loop_
_entity.id
_entity.type
_entity.pdbx_description
1 polymer ?
#
loop_
_entity_poly.entity_id
_entity_poly.type
_entity_poly.pdbx_seq_one_letter_code
_entity_poly.pdbx_strand_id
1 'polypeptide(L)' 'MVDVRTPEEFLNEHIPGAINIPLEQVQQRINEFNELPKPIMAYCRSGNRSGMAVSILKQNGIAEAINGGGINELKQNLR' A
#
# COMPACT_ATOMS: atom_id res chain seq x y z
N MET A 1 -0.10 6.98 1.89
CA MET A 1 -0.72 5.92 1.08
C MET A 1 0.35 5.18 0.28
N VAL A 2 0.30 3.87 0.27
CA VAL A 2 1.33 3.04 -0.37
C VAL A 2 0.69 2.14 -1.42
N ASP A 3 1.26 2.19 -2.62
CA ASP A 3 0.88 1.33 -3.74
C ASP A 3 1.79 0.10 -3.71
N VAL A 4 1.22 -1.08 -3.47
CA VAL A 4 2.01 -2.31 -3.37
C VAL A 4 2.00 -3.13 -4.66
N ARG A 5 1.60 -2.51 -5.77
CA ARG A 5 1.66 -3.11 -7.09
C ARG A 5 3.07 -3.05 -7.66
N THR A 6 3.26 -3.59 -8.86
CA THR A 6 4.57 -3.52 -9.51
C THR A 6 4.93 -2.07 -9.87
N PRO A 7 6.23 -1.76 -10.02
CA PRO A 7 6.64 -0.43 -10.47
C PRO A 7 6.03 -0.03 -11.81
N GLU A 8 5.84 -0.98 -12.70
CA GLU A 8 5.25 -0.73 -14.01
C GLU A 8 3.79 -0.31 -13.90
N GLU A 9 3.03 -0.98 -13.05
CA GLU A 9 1.65 -0.59 -12.77
C GLU A 9 1.58 0.82 -12.20
N PHE A 10 2.49 1.12 -11.26
CA PHE A 10 2.55 2.43 -10.61
C PHE A 10 2.87 3.55 -11.61
N LEU A 11 3.84 3.31 -12.50
CA LEU A 11 4.22 4.31 -13.52
C LEU A 11 3.09 4.56 -14.49
N ASN A 12 2.32 3.53 -14.81
CA ASN A 12 1.20 3.65 -15.72
C ASN A 12 0.07 4.52 -15.12
N GLU A 13 -0.23 4.31 -13.86
CA GLU A 13 -1.29 5.05 -13.17
C GLU A 13 -1.17 4.78 -11.66
N HIS A 14 -1.32 5.82 -10.84
CA HIS A 14 -1.36 5.64 -9.38
C HIS A 14 -2.16 6.77 -8.73
N ILE A 15 -2.51 6.58 -7.48
CA ILE A 15 -3.20 7.61 -6.70
C ILE A 15 -2.22 8.75 -6.42
N PRO A 16 -2.59 10.01 -6.71
CA PRO A 16 -1.69 11.14 -6.45
C PRO A 16 -1.21 11.15 -5.00
N GLY A 17 0.09 11.31 -4.82
CA GLY A 17 0.70 11.35 -3.49
C GLY A 17 1.10 9.99 -2.95
N ALA A 18 0.72 8.90 -3.61
CA ALA A 18 1.11 7.56 -3.16
C ALA A 18 2.58 7.28 -3.49
N ILE A 19 3.22 6.48 -2.64
CA ILE A 19 4.54 5.95 -2.93
C ILE A 19 4.42 4.48 -3.31
N ASN A 20 5.38 3.98 -4.07
CA ASN A 20 5.36 2.60 -4.54
C ASN A 20 6.36 1.75 -3.74
N ILE A 21 5.84 0.77 -3.02
CA ILE A 21 6.64 -0.27 -2.37
C ILE A 21 5.99 -1.60 -2.74
N PRO A 22 6.50 -2.28 -3.77
CA PRO A 22 5.89 -3.55 -4.23
C PRO A 22 5.77 -4.58 -3.11
N LEU A 23 4.75 -5.40 -3.19
CA LEU A 23 4.45 -6.38 -2.14
C LEU A 23 5.67 -7.21 -1.72
N GLU A 24 6.45 -7.70 -2.68
CA GLU A 24 7.60 -8.55 -2.38
C GLU A 24 8.73 -7.80 -1.67
N GLN A 25 8.67 -6.49 -1.59
CA GLN A 25 9.67 -5.68 -0.90
C GLN A 25 9.20 -5.19 0.46
N VAL A 26 7.94 -5.41 0.81
CA VAL A 26 7.36 -4.85 2.06
C VAL A 26 8.15 -5.30 3.28
N GLN A 27 8.41 -6.59 3.41
CA GLN A 27 9.14 -7.13 4.58
C GLN A 27 10.55 -6.54 4.67
N GLN A 28 11.26 -6.43 3.55
CA GLN A 28 12.63 -5.90 3.53
C GLN A 28 12.68 -4.42 3.86
N ARG A 29 11.61 -3.70 3.53
CA ARG A 29 11.56 -2.25 3.68
C ARG A 29 10.69 -1.80 4.84
N ILE A 30 10.56 -2.67 5.85
CA ILE A 30 9.68 -2.39 7.00
C ILE A 30 10.09 -1.10 7.73
N ASN A 31 11.38 -0.77 7.76
CA ASN A 31 11.86 0.45 8.40
C ASN A 31 11.30 1.70 7.74
N GLU A 32 11.12 1.67 6.42
CA GLU A 32 10.52 2.81 5.71
C GLU A 32 9.07 3.01 6.14
N PHE A 33 8.34 1.91 6.34
CA PHE A 33 6.96 2.00 6.81
C PHE A 33 6.87 2.58 8.22
N ASN A 34 7.84 2.24 9.08
CA ASN A 34 7.87 2.79 10.44
C ASN A 34 7.98 4.32 10.45
N GLU A 35 8.61 4.88 9.43
CA GLU A 35 8.81 6.33 9.32
C GLU A 35 7.64 7.05 8.65
N LEU A 36 6.73 6.33 8.06
CA LEU A 36 5.58 6.95 7.39
C LEU A 36 4.53 7.41 8.41
N PRO A 37 3.79 8.47 8.10
CA PRO A 37 2.66 8.90 8.93
C PRO A 37 1.63 7.77 9.04
N LYS A 38 0.99 7.67 10.21
CA LYS A 38 -0.04 6.67 10.47
C LYS A 38 -1.42 7.33 10.40
N PRO A 39 -2.44 6.62 10.01
CA PRO A 39 -2.44 5.22 9.57
C PRO A 39 -1.82 5.05 8.18
N ILE A 40 -1.26 3.88 7.93
CA ILE A 40 -0.74 3.54 6.61
C ILE A 40 -1.83 2.84 5.82
N MET A 41 -2.21 3.40 4.69
CA MET A 41 -3.17 2.76 3.80
C MET A 41 -2.41 2.16 2.62
N ALA A 42 -2.54 0.85 2.45
CA ALA A 42 -1.96 0.14 1.31
C ALA A 42 -3.06 -0.21 0.32
N TYR A 43 -2.77 -0.06 -0.96
CA TYR A 43 -3.73 -0.46 -1.99
C TYR A 43 -3.03 -1.19 -3.13
N CYS A 44 -3.81 -1.90 -3.92
CA CYS A 44 -3.32 -2.57 -5.10
C CYS A 44 -4.40 -2.52 -6.18
N ARG A 45 -4.42 -3.50 -7.07
CA ARG A 45 -5.42 -3.52 -8.14
C ARG A 45 -6.79 -3.99 -7.65
N SER A 46 -6.81 -5.00 -6.78
CA SER A 46 -8.06 -5.64 -6.32
C SER A 46 -8.21 -5.72 -4.81
N GLY A 47 -7.18 -5.38 -4.06
CA GLY A 47 -7.18 -5.51 -2.60
C GLY A 47 -6.48 -6.76 -2.08
N ASN A 48 -6.14 -7.71 -2.94
CA ASN A 48 -5.50 -8.96 -2.49
C ASN A 48 -4.04 -8.76 -2.06
N ARG A 49 -3.25 -8.13 -2.92
CA ARG A 49 -1.85 -7.85 -2.59
C ARG A 49 -1.76 -6.88 -1.40
N SER A 50 -2.62 -5.88 -1.38
CA SER A 50 -2.61 -4.92 -0.27
C SER A 50 -3.04 -5.56 1.04
N GLY A 51 -3.96 -6.52 0.99
CA GLY A 51 -4.33 -7.30 2.18
C GLY A 51 -3.14 -8.07 2.74
N MET A 52 -2.35 -8.67 1.87
CA MET A 52 -1.12 -9.37 2.27
C MET A 52 -0.10 -8.40 2.85
N ALA A 53 0.06 -7.24 2.23
CA ALA A 53 0.97 -6.20 2.72
C ALA A 53 0.57 -5.75 4.13
N VAL A 54 -0.71 -5.49 4.34
CA VAL A 54 -1.23 -5.09 5.66
C VAL A 54 -0.94 -6.17 6.70
N SER A 55 -1.12 -7.43 6.36
CA SER A 55 -0.77 -8.55 7.25
C SER A 55 0.69 -8.52 7.66
N ILE A 56 1.58 -8.32 6.69
CA ILE A 56 3.03 -8.25 6.96
C ILE A 56 3.33 -7.06 7.88
N LEU A 57 2.73 -5.90 7.61
CA LEU A 57 2.93 -4.72 8.44
C LEU A 57 2.51 -4.98 9.89
N LYS A 58 1.34 -5.57 10.09
CA LYS A 58 0.85 -5.85 11.44
C LYS A 58 1.72 -6.88 12.17
N GLN A 59 2.23 -7.88 11.46
CA GLN A 59 3.14 -8.86 12.03
C GLN A 59 4.45 -8.22 12.49
N ASN A 60 4.81 -7.08 11.91
CA ASN A 60 6.02 -6.35 12.26
C ASN A 60 5.73 -5.18 13.21
N GLY A 61 4.59 -5.19 13.88
CA GLY A 61 4.28 -4.23 14.92
C GLY A 61 3.63 -2.94 14.45
N ILE A 62 3.31 -2.82 13.15
CA ILE A 62 2.63 -1.64 12.63
C ILE A 62 1.12 -1.92 12.65
N ALA A 63 0.51 -1.63 13.78
CA ALA A 63 -0.90 -1.94 14.00
C ALA A 63 -1.85 -1.05 13.17
N GLU A 64 -1.41 0.15 12.82
CA GLU A 64 -2.22 1.14 12.13
C GLU A 64 -2.07 1.03 10.62
N ALA A 65 -2.24 -0.17 10.09
CA ALA A 65 -2.21 -0.45 8.66
C ALA A 65 -3.61 -0.82 8.19
N ILE A 66 -4.03 -0.25 7.08
CA ILE A 66 -5.39 -0.40 6.55
C ILE A 66 -5.30 -0.84 5.10
N ASN A 67 -6.15 -1.83 4.73
CA ASN A 67 -6.26 -2.24 3.34
C ASN A 67 -7.23 -1.29 2.62
N GLY A 68 -6.68 -0.49 1.71
CA GLY A 68 -7.45 0.47 0.93
C GLY A 68 -8.22 -0.14 -0.24
N GLY A 69 -7.97 -1.41 -0.55
CA GLY A 69 -8.67 -2.10 -1.64
C GLY A 69 -8.04 -1.87 -3.00
N GLY A 70 -8.88 -1.76 -4.02
CA GLY A 70 -8.43 -1.61 -5.39
C GLY A 70 -8.31 -0.15 -5.82
N ILE A 71 -7.38 0.11 -6.71
CA ILE A 71 -7.12 1.47 -7.18
C ILE A 71 -8.35 2.12 -7.83
N ASN A 72 -9.14 1.36 -8.57
CA ASN A 72 -10.31 1.93 -9.24
C ASN A 72 -11.36 2.41 -8.24
N GLU A 73 -11.57 1.65 -7.18
CA GLU A 73 -12.50 2.04 -6.12
C GLU A 73 -12.01 3.27 -5.38
N LEU A 74 -10.70 3.32 -5.09
CA LEU A 74 -10.11 4.49 -4.42
C LEU A 74 -10.24 5.74 -5.26
N LYS A 75 -10.02 5.64 -6.56
CA LYS A 75 -10.16 6.79 -7.46
C LYS A 75 -11.57 7.35 -7.44
N GLN A 76 -12.57 6.48 -7.39
CA GLN A 76 -13.96 6.91 -7.33
C GLN A 76 -14.27 7.61 -6.01
N ASN A 77 -13.70 7.13 -4.91
CA ASN A 77 -13.96 7.67 -3.59
C ASN A 77 -13.21 8.99 -3.32
N LEU A 78 -12.21 9.30 -4.11
CA LEU A 78 -11.41 10.50 -3.93
C LEU A 78 -11.91 11.72 -4.73
N ARG A 79 -13.02 11.57 -5.42
CA ARG A 79 -13.62 12.65 -6.20
C ARG A 79 -14.31 13.68 -5.31
#